data_c459dabbf6d7dd3fbdfe0d88ce55e267
#
_entry.id   c459dabbf6d7dd3fbdfe0d88ce55e267
#
_cell.length_a   1.000
_cell.length_b   1.000
_cell.length_c   1.000
_cell.angle_alpha   90.00
_cell.angle_beta   90.00
_cell.angle_gamma   90.00
#
_symmetry.space_group_name_H-M   'P 1'
#
loop_
_entity.id
_entity.type
_entity.pdbx_description
1 polymer ?
#
loop_
_entity_poly.entity_id
_entity_poly.type
_entity_poly.pdbx_seq_one_letter_code
_entity_poly.pdbx_strand_id
1 'polypeptide(L)'
;ASVGFKPIVHSFGPFASRRCYDQVFLSGAYAGNPITVIGSDPGITAAFNGGTHMPFEDMALYRAIPGAVVVDVTDVPMLVSFLEMAKDLPGVKYIRVGRKNSWQVYEDGTTFQVGQGAVLREGKDAVIVACGILVHEALQAAKKLAEEGIDAAVIDPVTVKPLDTQ
;
A
#
# COMPACT_ATOMS: atom_id res chain seq x y z
N ALA A 1 16.21 7.02 13.64
CA ALA A 1 14.97 7.38 14.35
C ALA A 1 15.24 7.72 15.83
N SER A 2 16.03 6.92 16.54
CA SER A 2 16.31 7.09 18.00
C SER A 2 16.85 8.46 18.42
N VAL A 3 17.41 9.23 17.51
CA VAL A 3 17.95 10.59 17.74
C VAL A 3 17.08 11.69 17.10
N GLY A 4 15.80 11.41 16.84
CA GLY A 4 14.83 12.40 16.35
C GLY A 4 14.68 12.49 14.84
N PHE A 5 15.45 11.73 14.04
CA PHE A 5 15.21 11.65 12.60
C PHE A 5 13.95 10.82 12.28
N LYS A 6 13.30 11.15 11.17
CA LYS A 6 12.17 10.41 10.58
C LYS A 6 12.65 9.71 9.30
N PRO A 7 13.33 8.56 9.40
CA PRO A 7 13.95 7.92 8.26
C PRO A 7 12.89 7.35 7.31
N ILE A 8 13.13 7.55 6.02
CA ILE A 8 12.43 6.88 4.93
C ILE A 8 13.48 6.08 4.19
N VAL A 9 13.33 4.77 4.15
CA VAL A 9 14.25 3.85 3.48
C VAL A 9 13.55 3.17 2.33
N HIS A 10 14.22 3.03 1.19
CA HIS A 10 13.64 2.43 -0.01
C HIS A 10 14.56 1.34 -0.56
N SER A 11 13.96 0.23 -0.98
CA SER A 11 14.61 -0.85 -1.72
C SER A 11 13.57 -1.69 -2.45
N PHE A 12 14.00 -2.68 -3.25
CA PHE A 12 13.10 -3.70 -3.78
C PHE A 12 12.36 -4.42 -2.64
N GLY A 13 11.11 -4.81 -2.90
CA GLY A 13 10.23 -5.42 -1.92
C GLY A 13 10.88 -6.51 -1.06
N PRO A 14 11.60 -7.53 -1.62
CA PRO A 14 12.25 -8.55 -0.80
C PRO A 14 13.33 -8.01 0.13
N PHE A 15 14.04 -6.97 -0.28
CA PHE A 15 15.12 -6.37 0.51
C PHE A 15 14.58 -5.43 1.57
N ALA A 16 13.46 -4.78 1.26
CA ALA A 16 12.71 -3.92 2.17
C ALA A 16 11.80 -4.73 3.13
N SER A 17 11.63 -6.04 2.93
CA SER A 17 10.79 -6.88 3.77
C SER A 17 11.56 -8.05 4.37
N ARG A 18 11.52 -9.27 3.79
CA ARG A 18 12.05 -10.48 4.40
C ARG A 18 13.51 -10.39 4.82
N ARG A 19 14.36 -9.65 4.08
CA ARG A 19 15.80 -9.54 4.37
C ARG A 19 16.10 -8.72 5.62
N CYS A 20 15.29 -7.69 5.92
CA CYS A 20 15.49 -6.78 7.05
C CYS A 20 14.40 -6.88 8.13
N TYR A 21 13.53 -7.88 8.03
CA TYR A 21 12.33 -7.97 8.84
C TYR A 21 12.62 -7.94 10.35
N ASP A 22 13.57 -8.74 10.80
CA ASP A 22 13.95 -8.83 12.21
C ASP A 22 14.46 -7.46 12.73
N GLN A 23 15.30 -6.79 11.95
CA GLN A 23 15.84 -5.47 12.32
C GLN A 23 14.74 -4.41 12.38
N VAL A 24 13.78 -4.45 11.45
CA VAL A 24 12.63 -3.53 11.47
C VAL A 24 11.72 -3.85 12.66
N PHE A 25 11.51 -5.12 12.96
CA PHE A 25 10.71 -5.54 14.10
C PHE A 25 11.35 -5.08 15.43
N LEU A 26 12.64 -5.39 15.66
CA LEU A 26 13.32 -5.08 16.92
C LEU A 26 13.66 -3.59 17.05
N SER A 27 14.33 -3.02 16.05
CA SER A 27 14.82 -1.64 16.14
C SER A 27 13.76 -0.60 15.76
N GLY A 28 12.74 -1.00 15.00
CA GLY A 28 11.59 -0.17 14.65
C GLY A 28 10.45 -0.34 15.65
N ALA A 29 9.70 -1.41 15.51
CA ALA A 29 8.45 -1.61 16.25
C ALA A 29 8.65 -1.78 17.75
N TYR A 30 9.50 -2.75 18.16
CA TYR A 30 9.73 -3.03 19.58
C TYR A 30 10.38 -1.84 20.30
N ALA A 31 11.34 -1.18 19.67
CA ALA A 31 12.01 0.01 20.23
C ALA A 31 11.17 1.30 20.11
N GLY A 32 9.97 1.27 19.51
CA GLY A 32 9.09 2.42 19.35
C GLY A 32 9.62 3.50 18.40
N ASN A 33 10.53 3.17 17.50
CA ASN A 33 11.11 4.13 16.56
C ASN A 33 10.21 4.34 15.32
N PRO A 34 9.93 5.59 14.91
CA PRO A 34 9.18 5.88 13.71
C PRO A 34 10.06 5.64 12.47
N ILE A 35 9.76 4.58 11.70
CA ILE A 35 10.49 4.21 10.47
C ILE A 35 9.48 4.06 9.35
N THR A 36 9.76 4.67 8.19
CA THR A 36 9.01 4.43 6.94
C THR A 36 9.87 3.58 6.02
N VAL A 37 9.34 2.44 5.61
CA VAL A 37 9.98 1.51 4.70
C VAL A 37 9.19 1.45 3.40
N ILE A 38 9.84 1.71 2.28
CA ILE A 38 9.22 1.64 0.95
C ILE A 38 9.76 0.41 0.25
N GLY A 39 8.87 -0.50 -0.12
CA GLY A 39 9.18 -1.68 -0.93
C GLY A 39 8.66 -1.53 -2.35
N SER A 40 9.54 -1.62 -3.34
CA SER A 40 9.14 -1.55 -4.74
C SER A 40 8.99 -2.92 -5.40
N ASP A 41 8.34 -2.91 -6.55
CA ASP A 41 8.19 -4.05 -7.45
C ASP A 41 7.38 -5.21 -6.85
N PRO A 42 6.10 -4.98 -6.53
CA PRO A 42 5.24 -5.99 -5.91
C PRO A 42 5.03 -7.22 -6.82
N GLY A 43 4.93 -8.39 -6.20
CA GLY A 43 4.61 -9.64 -6.89
C GLY A 43 5.58 -9.94 -8.02
N ILE A 44 5.06 -10.10 -9.23
CA ILE A 44 5.83 -10.48 -10.44
C ILE A 44 6.32 -9.29 -11.26
N THR A 45 6.18 -8.06 -10.80
CA THR A 45 6.54 -6.86 -11.59
C THR A 45 8.04 -6.77 -11.90
N ALA A 46 8.88 -7.40 -11.07
CA ALA A 46 10.31 -7.55 -11.30
C ALA A 46 10.70 -8.92 -11.88
N ALA A 47 9.85 -9.53 -12.72
CA ALA A 47 10.02 -10.90 -13.22
C ALA A 47 11.39 -11.15 -13.89
N PHE A 48 11.91 -10.16 -14.63
CA PHE A 48 13.23 -10.26 -15.28
C PHE A 48 14.39 -10.40 -14.29
N ASN A 49 14.23 -9.96 -13.05
CA ASN A 49 15.21 -10.09 -11.98
C ASN A 49 15.11 -11.43 -11.25
N GLY A 50 14.06 -12.21 -11.49
CA GLY A 50 13.80 -13.51 -10.86
C GLY A 50 13.31 -13.41 -9.42
N GLY A 51 13.14 -14.56 -8.79
CA GLY A 51 12.52 -14.71 -7.46
C GLY A 51 13.23 -13.98 -6.32
N THR A 52 14.48 -13.58 -6.49
CA THR A 52 15.20 -12.77 -5.48
C THR A 52 14.64 -11.34 -5.37
N HIS A 53 13.91 -10.85 -6.40
CA HIS A 53 13.37 -9.51 -6.48
C HIS A 53 11.84 -9.49 -6.48
N MET A 54 11.18 -10.63 -6.42
CA MET A 54 9.73 -10.77 -6.43
C MET A 54 9.19 -10.99 -5.00
N PRO A 55 8.63 -9.98 -4.34
CA PRO A 55 8.00 -10.13 -3.03
C PRO A 55 6.57 -10.65 -3.21
N PHE A 56 6.22 -11.73 -2.51
CA PHE A 56 4.85 -12.21 -2.40
C PHE A 56 4.32 -12.09 -0.98
N GLU A 57 5.21 -12.07 -0.01
CA GLU A 57 4.95 -12.11 1.43
C GLU A 57 5.13 -10.76 2.14
N ASP A 58 5.58 -9.74 1.46
CA ASP A 58 5.99 -8.45 2.03
C ASP A 58 4.89 -7.80 2.88
N MET A 59 3.68 -7.68 2.35
CA MET A 59 2.56 -7.11 3.13
C MET A 59 2.17 -8.01 4.31
N ALA A 60 2.22 -9.33 4.15
CA ALA A 60 1.91 -10.25 5.24
C ALA A 60 2.88 -10.09 6.43
N LEU A 61 4.18 -9.96 6.14
CA LEU A 61 5.21 -9.71 7.14
C LEU A 61 4.94 -8.40 7.90
N TYR A 62 4.71 -7.31 7.20
CA TYR A 62 4.44 -6.02 7.85
C TYR A 62 3.09 -5.97 8.56
N ARG A 63 2.09 -6.70 8.07
CA ARG A 63 0.82 -6.85 8.78
C ARG A 63 0.98 -7.56 10.13
N ALA A 64 1.95 -8.44 10.28
CA ALA A 64 2.24 -9.12 11.55
C ALA A 64 2.88 -8.18 12.60
N ILE A 65 3.50 -7.07 12.21
CA ILE A 65 4.12 -6.11 13.14
C ILE A 65 3.03 -5.34 13.89
N PRO A 66 2.97 -5.39 15.24
CA PRO A 66 1.99 -4.63 16.02
C PRO A 66 2.07 -3.12 15.74
N GLY A 67 0.92 -2.48 15.55
CA GLY A 67 0.83 -1.03 15.31
C GLY A 67 1.39 -0.53 13.97
N ALA A 68 1.86 -1.42 13.08
CA ALA A 68 2.35 -0.98 11.78
C ALA A 68 1.21 -0.47 10.87
N VAL A 69 1.51 0.53 10.05
CA VAL A 69 0.67 0.97 8.95
C VAL A 69 1.18 0.33 7.66
N VAL A 70 0.29 -0.30 6.89
CA VAL A 70 0.63 -0.98 5.63
C VAL A 70 -0.24 -0.43 4.51
N VAL A 71 0.39 0.06 3.46
CA VAL A 71 -0.25 0.68 2.30
C VAL A 71 0.26 0.06 1.02
N ASP A 72 -0.63 -0.29 0.10
CA ASP A 72 -0.30 -0.60 -1.29
C ASP A 72 -0.76 0.57 -2.15
N VAL A 73 0.18 1.34 -2.66
CA VAL A 73 -0.10 2.62 -3.30
C VAL A 73 -0.74 2.45 -4.67
N THR A 74 -1.87 3.08 -4.86
CA THR A 74 -2.66 3.06 -6.11
C THR A 74 -1.99 3.91 -7.19
N ASP A 75 -1.58 5.14 -6.85
CA ASP A 75 -1.01 6.11 -7.79
C ASP A 75 -0.10 7.15 -7.11
N VAL A 76 0.38 8.12 -7.89
CA VAL A 76 1.28 9.17 -7.41
C VAL A 76 0.62 10.11 -6.39
N PRO A 77 -0.61 10.62 -6.57
CA PRO A 77 -1.30 11.41 -5.56
C PRO A 77 -1.38 10.73 -4.21
N MET A 78 -1.70 9.43 -4.20
CA MET A 78 -1.75 8.63 -2.97
C MET A 78 -0.36 8.49 -2.33
N LEU A 79 0.70 8.26 -3.12
CA LEU A 79 2.07 8.19 -2.60
C LEU A 79 2.48 9.50 -1.93
N VAL A 80 2.24 10.64 -2.58
CA VAL A 80 2.58 11.96 -2.05
C VAL A 80 1.86 12.21 -0.73
N SER A 81 0.56 11.94 -0.66
CA SER A 81 -0.23 12.09 0.56
C SER A 81 0.29 11.22 1.71
N PHE A 82 0.62 9.94 1.43
CA PHE A 82 1.16 9.06 2.46
C PHE A 82 2.58 9.41 2.90
N LEU A 83 3.44 9.91 2.02
CA LEU A 83 4.77 10.40 2.41
C LEU A 83 4.68 11.62 3.31
N GLU A 84 3.78 12.55 3.01
CA GLU A 84 3.51 13.71 3.87
C GLU A 84 2.96 13.29 5.24
N MET A 85 2.06 12.34 5.28
CA MET A 85 1.48 11.81 6.52
C MET A 85 2.49 10.98 7.33
N ALA A 86 3.32 10.17 6.67
CA ALA A 86 4.25 9.24 7.29
C ALA A 86 5.27 9.91 8.22
N LYS A 87 5.60 11.18 7.96
CA LYS A 87 6.53 11.95 8.83
C LYS A 87 5.97 12.18 10.23
N ASP A 88 4.65 12.16 10.40
CA ASP A 88 3.99 12.45 11.67
C ASP A 88 3.36 11.21 12.33
N LEU A 89 3.23 10.11 11.57
CA LEU A 89 2.75 8.85 12.10
C LEU A 89 3.81 8.15 12.97
N PRO A 90 3.43 7.60 14.13
CA PRO A 90 4.32 6.82 14.98
C PRO A 90 4.60 5.43 14.36
N GLY A 91 5.58 4.74 14.93
CA GLY A 91 5.86 3.34 14.65
C GLY A 91 6.32 3.05 13.22
N VAL A 92 6.14 1.82 12.80
CA VAL A 92 6.58 1.32 11.50
C VAL A 92 5.52 1.57 10.44
N LYS A 93 5.90 2.15 9.31
CA LYS A 93 5.06 2.29 8.10
C LYS A 93 5.70 1.51 6.97
N TYR A 94 4.92 0.68 6.28
CA TYR A 94 5.32 0.01 5.05
C TYR A 94 4.49 0.55 3.89
N ILE A 95 5.16 1.13 2.92
CA ILE A 95 4.54 1.68 1.72
C ILE A 95 5.03 0.84 0.54
N ARG A 96 4.13 0.14 -0.10
CA ARG A 96 4.40 -0.69 -1.27
C ARG A 96 4.13 0.12 -2.52
N VAL A 97 5.09 0.13 -3.46
CA VAL A 97 5.00 0.93 -4.68
C VAL A 97 5.34 0.11 -5.94
N GLY A 98 4.67 0.40 -7.04
CA GLY A 98 5.03 -0.13 -8.35
C GLY A 98 6.26 0.56 -8.93
N ARG A 99 6.98 -0.11 -9.84
CA ARG A 99 8.10 0.48 -10.62
C ARG A 99 7.59 1.20 -11.87
N LYS A 100 6.57 0.66 -12.50
CA LYS A 100 6.01 1.19 -13.75
C LYS A 100 5.06 2.36 -13.45
N ASN A 101 4.86 3.19 -14.47
CA ASN A 101 3.81 4.20 -14.40
C ASN A 101 2.47 3.54 -14.05
N SER A 102 1.82 4.07 -13.04
CA SER A 102 0.44 3.73 -12.69
C SER A 102 -0.52 4.69 -13.42
N TRP A 103 -1.72 4.21 -13.68
CA TRP A 103 -2.81 5.09 -14.10
C TRP A 103 -3.23 5.94 -12.92
N GLN A 104 -3.44 7.24 -13.16
CA GLN A 104 -3.96 8.12 -12.12
C GLN A 104 -5.43 7.81 -11.88
N VAL A 105 -5.77 7.56 -10.63
CA VAL A 105 -7.12 7.29 -10.13
C VAL A 105 -7.62 8.46 -9.29
N TYR A 106 -6.74 8.99 -8.45
CA TYR A 106 -7.04 10.11 -7.55
C TYR A 106 -6.59 11.45 -8.14
N GLU A 107 -7.28 12.51 -7.80
CA GLU A 107 -6.89 13.87 -8.16
C GLU A 107 -5.65 14.32 -7.35
N ASP A 108 -4.85 15.20 -7.95
CA ASP A 108 -3.71 15.81 -7.25
C ASP A 108 -4.20 16.57 -6.01
N GLY A 109 -3.51 16.36 -4.89
CA GLY A 109 -3.88 16.97 -3.62
C GLY A 109 -4.94 16.20 -2.82
N THR A 110 -5.41 15.04 -3.31
CA THR A 110 -6.26 14.15 -2.51
C THR A 110 -5.57 13.78 -1.20
N THR A 111 -6.29 13.90 -0.10
CA THR A 111 -5.83 13.52 1.23
C THR A 111 -6.48 12.23 1.67
N PHE A 112 -5.73 11.40 2.39
CA PHE A 112 -6.18 10.11 2.89
C PHE A 112 -6.10 10.06 4.40
N GLN A 113 -6.82 9.12 5.00
CA GLN A 113 -6.74 8.83 6.42
C GLN A 113 -6.40 7.35 6.64
N VAL A 114 -5.53 7.09 7.60
CA VAL A 114 -5.19 5.72 8.00
C VAL A 114 -6.42 5.02 8.55
N GLY A 115 -6.74 3.85 7.99
CA GLY A 115 -7.91 3.06 8.41
C GLY A 115 -9.24 3.50 7.81
N GLN A 116 -9.21 4.35 6.78
CA GLN A 116 -10.40 4.76 6.03
C GLN A 116 -10.26 4.40 4.56
N GLY A 117 -11.21 3.60 4.05
CA GLY A 117 -11.30 3.22 2.64
C GLY A 117 -11.97 4.31 1.79
N ALA A 118 -11.81 4.19 0.48
CA ALA A 118 -12.45 5.06 -0.50
C ALA A 118 -13.40 4.25 -1.41
N VAL A 119 -14.66 4.64 -1.47
CA VAL A 119 -15.61 4.13 -2.45
C VAL A 119 -15.39 4.91 -3.75
N LEU A 120 -14.81 4.25 -4.75
CA LEU A 120 -14.50 4.85 -6.05
C LEU A 120 -15.64 4.74 -7.05
N ARG A 121 -16.48 3.74 -6.87
CA ARG A 121 -17.69 3.50 -7.64
C ARG A 121 -18.73 2.83 -6.76
N GLU A 122 -19.92 3.38 -6.74
CA GLU A 122 -21.09 2.74 -6.15
C GLU A 122 -21.60 1.61 -7.04
N GLY A 123 -22.27 0.62 -6.44
CA GLY A 123 -22.89 -0.50 -7.12
C GLY A 123 -23.71 -1.36 -6.16
N LYS A 124 -24.60 -2.19 -6.69
CA LYS A 124 -25.55 -2.95 -5.89
C LYS A 124 -25.51 -4.47 -6.10
N ASP A 125 -24.88 -4.94 -7.19
CA ASP A 125 -24.91 -6.36 -7.57
C ASP A 125 -23.65 -7.10 -7.12
N ALA A 126 -22.50 -6.39 -7.08
CA ALA A 126 -21.21 -6.95 -6.64
C ALA A 126 -20.33 -5.86 -6.03
N VAL A 127 -19.30 -6.27 -5.29
CA VAL A 127 -18.26 -5.39 -4.75
C VAL A 127 -16.89 -5.91 -5.16
N ILE A 128 -16.06 -5.04 -5.74
CA ILE A 128 -14.65 -5.31 -6.04
C ILE A 128 -13.81 -4.50 -5.05
N VAL A 129 -13.07 -5.19 -4.20
CA VAL A 129 -12.11 -4.55 -3.29
C VAL A 129 -10.71 -4.77 -3.87
N ALA A 130 -10.01 -3.69 -4.15
CA ALA A 130 -8.68 -3.73 -4.76
C ALA A 130 -7.77 -2.68 -4.14
N CYS A 131 -6.46 -2.93 -4.11
CA CYS A 131 -5.44 -1.99 -3.66
C CYS A 131 -4.29 -1.91 -4.67
N GLY A 132 -3.51 -0.85 -4.58
CA GLY A 132 -2.39 -0.61 -5.46
C GLY A 132 -2.81 -0.49 -6.93
N ILE A 133 -1.97 -0.97 -7.82
CA ILE A 133 -2.21 -0.89 -9.27
C ILE A 133 -3.49 -1.61 -9.72
N LEU A 134 -4.02 -2.53 -8.91
CA LEU A 134 -5.24 -3.26 -9.24
C LEU A 134 -6.51 -2.42 -9.07
N VAL A 135 -6.45 -1.27 -8.42
CA VAL A 135 -7.61 -0.35 -8.30
C VAL A 135 -8.05 0.14 -9.69
N HIS A 136 -7.10 0.54 -10.53
CA HIS A 136 -7.41 0.91 -11.91
C HIS A 136 -8.07 -0.24 -12.69
N GLU A 137 -7.51 -1.44 -12.58
CA GLU A 137 -8.05 -2.64 -13.25
C GLU A 137 -9.47 -2.98 -12.73
N ALA A 138 -9.72 -2.80 -11.44
CA ALA A 138 -11.04 -2.98 -10.83
C ALA A 138 -12.08 -2.00 -11.42
N LEU A 139 -11.69 -0.72 -11.59
CA LEU A 139 -12.54 0.28 -12.24
C LEU A 139 -12.84 -0.08 -13.70
N GLN A 140 -11.84 -0.57 -14.46
CA GLN A 140 -12.05 -1.04 -15.83
C GLN A 140 -12.94 -2.29 -15.89
N ALA A 141 -12.77 -3.21 -14.94
CA ALA A 141 -13.63 -4.40 -14.84
C ALA A 141 -15.08 -4.02 -14.52
N ALA A 142 -15.30 -3.13 -13.56
CA ALA A 142 -16.63 -2.66 -13.21
C ALA A 142 -17.33 -1.96 -14.39
N LYS A 143 -16.58 -1.22 -15.23
CA LYS A 143 -17.11 -0.61 -16.43
C LYS A 143 -17.59 -1.67 -17.45
N LYS A 144 -16.79 -2.72 -17.67
CA LYS A 144 -17.17 -3.84 -18.55
C LYS A 144 -18.38 -4.61 -18.02
N LEU A 145 -18.43 -4.86 -16.71
CA LEU A 145 -19.56 -5.52 -16.07
C LEU A 145 -20.86 -4.71 -16.24
N ALA A 146 -20.78 -3.39 -16.19
CA ALA A 146 -21.94 -2.54 -16.44
C ALA A 146 -22.50 -2.67 -17.86
N GLU A 147 -21.65 -2.93 -18.87
CA GLU A 147 -22.07 -3.21 -20.26
C GLU A 147 -22.86 -4.53 -20.35
N GLU A 148 -22.64 -5.45 -19.41
CA GLU A 148 -23.35 -6.73 -19.27
C GLU A 148 -24.55 -6.64 -18.30
N GLY A 149 -24.86 -5.45 -17.77
CA GLY A 149 -25.97 -5.21 -16.86
C GLY A 149 -25.69 -5.52 -15.40
N ILE A 150 -24.42 -5.72 -15.02
CA ILE A 150 -23.98 -5.98 -13.64
C ILE A 150 -23.43 -4.68 -13.04
N ASP A 151 -24.06 -4.19 -11.97
CA ASP A 151 -23.68 -2.95 -11.30
C ASP A 151 -22.74 -3.24 -10.11
N ALA A 152 -21.43 -3.18 -10.37
CA ALA A 152 -20.39 -3.49 -9.39
C ALA A 152 -19.84 -2.23 -8.71
N ALA A 153 -19.79 -2.22 -7.37
CA ALA A 153 -19.05 -1.24 -6.58
C ALA A 153 -17.54 -1.50 -6.65
N VAL A 154 -16.74 -0.44 -6.50
CA VAL A 154 -15.27 -0.53 -6.39
C VAL A 154 -14.82 0.21 -5.16
N ILE A 155 -14.08 -0.49 -4.29
CA ILE A 155 -13.54 0.06 -3.04
C ILE A 155 -12.02 -0.11 -3.03
N ASP A 156 -11.31 1.00 -2.79
CA ASP A 156 -9.90 0.98 -2.40
C ASP A 156 -9.84 1.03 -0.86
N PRO A 157 -9.31 0.00 -0.17
CA PRO A 157 -9.17 0.04 1.27
C PRO A 157 -8.18 1.10 1.77
N VAL A 158 -7.41 1.72 0.86
CA VAL A 158 -6.39 2.75 1.11
C VAL A 158 -5.27 2.23 2.02
N THR A 159 -5.61 1.73 3.21
CA THR A 159 -4.66 1.03 4.08
C THR A 159 -5.06 -0.44 4.24
N VAL A 160 -4.08 -1.33 4.05
CA VAL A 160 -4.25 -2.78 4.29
C VAL A 160 -4.14 -3.10 5.78
N LYS A 161 -3.50 -2.19 6.53
CA LYS A 161 -3.46 -2.17 7.99
C LYS A 161 -3.26 -0.73 8.50
N PRO A 162 -4.09 -0.28 9.46
CA PRO A 162 -5.37 -0.89 9.82
C PRO A 162 -6.34 -0.93 8.64
N LEU A 163 -7.20 -1.93 8.62
CA LEU A 163 -8.28 -2.00 7.64
C LEU A 163 -9.45 -1.16 8.12
N ASP A 164 -10.16 -0.52 7.19
CA ASP A 164 -11.47 0.08 7.46
C ASP A 164 -12.48 -1.03 7.83
N THR A 165 -13.13 -0.86 8.96
CA THR A 165 -14.11 -1.83 9.49
C THR A 165 -15.51 -1.23 9.66
N GLN A 166 -15.72 -0.01 9.12
CA GLN A 166 -17.02 0.68 9.21
C GLN A 166 -17.89 0.46 7.99
#